data_172d430d1817af8085966e65cbf837f6
#
_entry.id   172d430d1817af8085966e65cbf837f6
#
_cell.length_a   1.000
_cell.length_b   1.000
_cell.length_c   1.000
_cell.angle_alpha   90.00
_cell.angle_beta   90.00
_cell.angle_gamma   90.00
#
_symmetry.space_group_name_H-M   'P 1'
#
loop_
_entity.id
_entity.type
_entity.pdbx_description
1 polymer ?
#
loop_
_entity_poly.entity_id
_entity_poly.type
_entity_poly.pdbx_seq_one_letter_code
_entity_poly.pdbx_strand_id
1 'polypeptide(L)'
;LFLCLPLFLVGFLHGAESYGKLQDKKEQWVSEIQLSGTFRLGGKGFASLITPRGNFWVEEGKSSSGYKLIELDTSQSQPSALIQKGDQQAWIGFRTGIVPSTREVRTGDLRMRGGLYYARGDKEPFNGKQITPRSDGSKWLEMPYVNGKRHGKRIWYDDDGRIWSETPYVEGRRQGVAIKYYKDGTKKSEEPWADGIRVGSGIEYRENGMIAKEVEYADSVQSEVWYREDGSKWKEMRYDKDQHNGIPTYYDENGIKKEGPPMVDGKLHGMVMGYYEDGTKSMETPYVEGKRQGVMIKYHEDGSKSGEYSYVKGIQDGAQILYHKNGSKRLESHYVKGKLHGTSIWYYENGNKMEEAPTVDGKTHGMVRGYHEDGSKSKETPYLEGKRQGVMIKYYEDGSKSSETPYVDGNANGTEIKYRRNGSKEMETVYVKHSKQSEVWYREDGSKWKEMPYKGHVLHGTAVSYHKDGSKKEETPWVNGKINGMQIGYREDGSKAMET
;
A
#
# COMPACT_ATOMS: atom_id res chain seq x y z
N LEU A 1 -76.95 -25.97 7.18
CA LEU A 1 -77.78 -27.18 7.58
C LEU A 1 -76.89 -28.10 8.38
N PHE A 2 -77.11 -28.06 9.65
CA PHE A 2 -77.53 -29.09 10.61
C PHE A 2 -76.60 -30.29 10.82
N LEU A 3 -76.17 -30.39 12.13
CA LEU A 3 -76.21 -31.55 13.07
C LEU A 3 -75.17 -32.69 12.78
N CYS A 4 -74.44 -33.24 13.71
CA CYS A 4 -74.69 -33.62 15.12
C CYS A 4 -73.34 -34.03 15.75
N LEU A 5 -73.20 -33.75 17.01
CA LEU A 5 -72.36 -34.57 17.93
C LEU A 5 -73.00 -36.00 18.06
N PRO A 6 -72.20 -37.02 18.42
CA PRO A 6 -72.14 -37.38 19.82
C PRO A 6 -70.77 -37.84 20.39
N LEU A 7 -70.57 -37.45 21.61
CA LEU A 7 -69.95 -38.16 22.72
C LEU A 7 -69.34 -39.58 22.44
N PHE A 8 -68.01 -39.64 22.76
CA PHE A 8 -67.49 -40.86 23.43
C PHE A 8 -66.60 -40.43 24.62
N LEU A 9 -67.19 -40.61 25.77
CA LEU A 9 -66.56 -40.60 27.08
C LEU A 9 -66.17 -42.04 27.37
N VAL A 10 -64.92 -42.46 27.11
CA VAL A 10 -64.26 -43.61 27.79
C VAL A 10 -62.76 -43.48 27.48
N GLY A 11 -61.92 -43.28 28.49
CA GLY A 11 -60.48 -43.33 28.37
C GLY A 11 -59.71 -42.43 29.30
N PHE A 12 -60.32 -41.94 30.36
CA PHE A 12 -59.62 -41.25 31.43
C PHE A 12 -59.29 -42.25 32.56
N LEU A 13 -58.13 -42.95 32.44
CA LEU A 13 -57.42 -43.52 33.61
C LEU A 13 -56.03 -44.08 33.30
N HIS A 14 -55.51 -43.97 32.07
CA HIS A 14 -54.12 -44.36 31.77
C HIS A 14 -53.24 -43.22 31.31
N GLY A 15 -53.75 -41.99 31.23
CA GLY A 15 -53.01 -40.82 30.80
C GLY A 15 -52.37 -39.97 31.90
N ALA A 16 -52.83 -40.12 33.13
CA ALA A 16 -52.38 -39.29 34.25
C ALA A 16 -50.96 -39.67 34.75
N GLU A 17 -50.58 -40.93 34.72
CA GLU A 17 -49.20 -41.34 35.11
C GLU A 17 -48.12 -40.99 34.03
N SER A 18 -48.48 -41.01 32.75
CA SER A 18 -47.60 -40.64 31.72
C SER A 18 -47.46 -39.09 31.56
N TYR A 19 -48.51 -38.35 31.89
CA TYR A 19 -48.49 -36.89 31.88
C TYR A 19 -47.69 -36.32 33.05
N GLY A 20 -47.76 -36.87 34.22
CA GLY A 20 -46.94 -36.56 35.40
C GLY A 20 -45.45 -36.83 35.14
N LYS A 21 -45.10 -37.97 34.55
CA LYS A 21 -43.71 -38.30 34.17
C LYS A 21 -43.16 -37.49 33.02
N LEU A 22 -44.01 -37.01 32.12
CA LEU A 22 -43.62 -36.06 31.04
C LEU A 22 -43.44 -34.64 31.57
N GLN A 23 -44.23 -34.20 32.54
CA GLN A 23 -44.04 -32.91 33.21
C GLN A 23 -42.75 -32.92 34.06
N ASP A 24 -42.51 -33.97 34.84
CA ASP A 24 -41.28 -34.12 35.61
C ASP A 24 -40.00 -34.14 34.73
N LYS A 25 -40.06 -34.81 33.57
CA LYS A 25 -38.95 -34.76 32.61
C LYS A 25 -38.80 -33.41 31.93
N LYS A 26 -39.92 -32.68 31.76
CA LYS A 26 -39.92 -31.34 31.15
C LYS A 26 -39.30 -30.31 32.09
N GLU A 27 -39.49 -30.45 33.39
CA GLU A 27 -38.89 -29.58 34.41
C GLU A 27 -37.42 -29.90 34.69
N GLN A 28 -36.97 -31.13 34.51
CA GLN A 28 -35.63 -31.56 34.89
C GLN A 28 -34.53 -30.89 34.05
N TRP A 29 -34.66 -30.83 32.72
CA TRP A 29 -33.61 -30.21 31.90
C TRP A 29 -33.63 -28.66 32.00
N VAL A 30 -34.77 -28.06 32.26
CA VAL A 30 -34.92 -26.61 32.51
C VAL A 30 -34.24 -26.21 33.82
N SER A 31 -34.28 -27.10 34.84
CA SER A 31 -33.58 -26.87 36.10
C SER A 31 -32.05 -27.02 36.00
N GLU A 32 -31.57 -27.73 34.98
CA GLU A 32 -30.14 -27.98 34.73
C GLU A 32 -29.47 -26.87 33.95
N ILE A 33 -30.22 -25.95 33.33
CA ILE A 33 -29.66 -24.84 32.56
C ILE A 33 -29.96 -23.49 33.20
N GLN A 34 -29.04 -22.56 33.01
CA GLN A 34 -29.17 -21.22 33.52
C GLN A 34 -28.76 -20.21 32.43
N LEU A 35 -29.58 -19.17 32.23
CA LEU A 35 -29.19 -18.03 31.41
C LEU A 35 -28.21 -17.16 32.19
N SER A 36 -27.02 -16.96 31.65
CA SER A 36 -25.96 -16.19 32.29
C SER A 36 -25.64 -14.85 31.57
N GLY A 37 -26.10 -14.70 30.33
CA GLY A 37 -25.95 -13.48 29.56
C GLY A 37 -26.86 -13.49 28.34
N THR A 38 -27.29 -12.32 27.92
CA THR A 38 -27.98 -12.08 26.65
C THR A 38 -27.51 -10.78 26.02
N PHE A 39 -27.49 -10.73 24.70
CA PHE A 39 -27.32 -9.46 23.96
C PHE A 39 -27.92 -9.60 22.56
N ARG A 40 -28.14 -8.44 21.90
CA ARG A 40 -28.43 -8.36 20.47
C ARG A 40 -27.31 -7.61 19.77
N LEU A 41 -26.88 -8.13 18.62
CA LEU A 41 -25.85 -7.55 17.81
C LEU A 41 -26.22 -7.70 16.33
N GLY A 42 -26.22 -6.63 15.55
CA GLY A 42 -26.60 -6.66 14.14
C GLY A 42 -27.98 -7.24 13.88
N GLY A 43 -28.94 -7.01 14.80
CA GLY A 43 -30.30 -7.56 14.73
C GLY A 43 -30.45 -9.03 15.19
N LYS A 44 -29.34 -9.72 15.47
CA LYS A 44 -29.32 -11.11 15.95
C LYS A 44 -29.27 -11.18 17.47
N GLY A 45 -30.04 -12.11 18.07
CA GLY A 45 -30.02 -12.38 19.49
C GLY A 45 -28.98 -13.44 19.86
N PHE A 46 -28.34 -13.27 21.01
CA PHE A 46 -27.40 -14.23 21.59
C PHE A 46 -27.75 -14.50 23.04
N ALA A 47 -27.70 -15.76 23.42
CA ALA A 47 -27.92 -16.21 24.80
C ALA A 47 -26.74 -17.06 25.29
N SER A 48 -26.22 -16.73 26.46
CA SER A 48 -25.22 -17.54 27.16
C SER A 48 -25.90 -18.49 28.13
N LEU A 49 -25.67 -19.77 27.94
CA LEU A 49 -26.23 -20.82 28.76
C LEU A 49 -25.16 -21.52 29.60
N ILE A 50 -25.41 -21.65 30.89
CA ILE A 50 -24.67 -22.52 31.81
C ILE A 50 -25.43 -23.85 31.86
N THR A 51 -24.74 -24.95 31.57
CA THR A 51 -25.32 -26.30 31.54
C THR A 51 -24.40 -27.31 32.23
N PRO A 52 -24.83 -28.50 32.53
CA PRO A 52 -23.96 -29.56 33.06
C PRO A 52 -22.78 -29.93 32.13
N ARG A 53 -22.89 -29.60 30.83
CA ARG A 53 -21.84 -29.84 29.81
C ARG A 53 -20.89 -28.68 29.61
N GLY A 54 -21.06 -27.59 30.37
CA GLY A 54 -20.25 -26.36 30.26
C GLY A 54 -21.07 -25.14 29.85
N ASN A 55 -20.38 -24.02 29.71
CA ASN A 55 -20.98 -22.76 29.37
C ASN A 55 -20.72 -22.47 27.88
N PHE A 56 -21.73 -22.04 27.15
CA PHE A 56 -21.58 -21.67 25.72
C PHE A 56 -22.60 -20.61 25.31
N TRP A 57 -22.28 -19.93 24.20
CA TRP A 57 -23.18 -18.98 23.57
C TRP A 57 -23.98 -19.64 22.44
N VAL A 58 -25.23 -19.23 22.30
CA VAL A 58 -26.10 -19.67 21.22
C VAL A 58 -26.65 -18.43 20.51
N GLU A 59 -26.47 -18.35 19.20
CA GLU A 59 -27.07 -17.32 18.35
C GLU A 59 -28.53 -17.69 18.02
N GLU A 60 -29.41 -16.70 17.97
CA GLU A 60 -30.81 -16.87 17.60
C GLU A 60 -30.96 -17.62 16.26
N GLY A 61 -31.73 -18.66 16.23
CA GLY A 61 -31.89 -19.58 15.10
C GLY A 61 -30.83 -20.68 15.00
N LYS A 62 -29.71 -20.63 15.76
CA LYS A 62 -28.64 -21.64 15.73
C LYS A 62 -28.71 -22.57 16.96
N SER A 63 -27.97 -23.68 16.85
CA SER A 63 -27.85 -24.68 17.92
C SER A 63 -26.41 -24.83 18.38
N SER A 64 -26.20 -25.01 19.69
CA SER A 64 -24.90 -25.33 20.28
C SER A 64 -25.11 -26.32 21.42
N SER A 65 -24.24 -27.34 21.51
CA SER A 65 -24.26 -28.36 22.57
C SER A 65 -25.62 -29.03 22.81
N GLY A 66 -26.45 -29.15 21.75
CA GLY A 66 -27.80 -29.76 21.82
C GLY A 66 -28.89 -28.79 22.25
N TYR A 67 -28.60 -27.50 22.38
CA TYR A 67 -29.57 -26.45 22.68
C TYR A 67 -29.66 -25.46 21.49
N LYS A 68 -30.86 -25.05 21.13
CA LYS A 68 -31.13 -24.06 20.09
C LYS A 68 -31.79 -22.84 20.70
N LEU A 69 -31.26 -21.64 20.39
CA LEU A 69 -31.91 -20.37 20.74
C LEU A 69 -32.97 -20.08 19.69
N ILE A 70 -34.25 -20.07 20.09
CA ILE A 70 -35.38 -19.80 19.22
C ILE A 70 -35.67 -18.29 19.17
N GLU A 71 -35.75 -17.69 20.37
CA GLU A 71 -36.11 -16.28 20.53
C GLU A 71 -35.44 -15.69 21.76
N LEU A 72 -35.12 -14.42 21.70
CA LEU A 72 -34.53 -13.63 22.77
C LEU A 72 -35.43 -12.44 23.10
N ASP A 73 -36.04 -12.42 24.26
CA ASP A 73 -36.79 -11.27 24.79
C ASP A 73 -35.88 -10.42 25.66
N THR A 74 -35.55 -9.24 25.15
CA THR A 74 -34.78 -8.19 25.86
C THR A 74 -35.61 -6.96 26.20
N SER A 75 -36.94 -7.02 25.98
CA SER A 75 -37.87 -5.90 26.21
C SER A 75 -38.14 -5.66 27.67
N GLN A 76 -37.96 -6.70 28.53
CA GLN A 76 -38.22 -6.62 29.96
C GLN A 76 -36.94 -6.29 30.75
N SER A 77 -37.13 -5.80 31.99
CA SER A 77 -36.03 -5.54 32.93
C SER A 77 -35.15 -6.74 33.24
N GLN A 78 -35.68 -7.96 33.03
CA GLN A 78 -34.97 -9.23 33.09
C GLN A 78 -35.12 -9.94 31.74
N PRO A 79 -34.12 -9.95 30.88
CA PRO A 79 -34.15 -10.70 29.64
C PRO A 79 -34.40 -12.17 29.83
N SER A 80 -35.10 -12.77 28.86
CA SER A 80 -35.33 -14.23 28.82
C SER A 80 -35.06 -14.77 27.42
N ALA A 81 -34.73 -16.06 27.35
CA ALA A 81 -34.42 -16.77 26.12
C ALA A 81 -35.33 -17.99 25.96
N LEU A 82 -35.96 -18.12 24.80
CA LEU A 82 -36.67 -19.36 24.44
C LEU A 82 -35.68 -20.36 23.90
N ILE A 83 -35.41 -21.41 24.67
CA ILE A 83 -34.44 -22.44 24.36
C ILE A 83 -35.15 -23.71 23.97
N GLN A 84 -34.73 -24.37 22.90
CA GLN A 84 -35.17 -25.68 22.46
C GLN A 84 -34.10 -26.73 22.74
N LYS A 85 -34.50 -27.88 23.31
CA LYS A 85 -33.69 -29.10 23.49
C LYS A 85 -34.47 -30.30 22.94
N GLY A 86 -34.06 -30.85 21.79
CA GLY A 86 -34.89 -31.84 21.07
C GLY A 86 -36.21 -31.20 20.63
N ASP A 87 -37.32 -31.86 20.94
CA ASP A 87 -38.68 -31.38 20.62
C ASP A 87 -39.30 -30.49 21.71
N GLN A 88 -38.59 -30.24 22.79
CA GLN A 88 -39.06 -29.43 23.91
C GLN A 88 -38.54 -28.00 23.85
N GLN A 89 -39.39 -27.05 24.22
CA GLN A 89 -39.04 -25.61 24.31
C GLN A 89 -39.40 -25.08 25.69
N ALA A 90 -38.57 -24.20 26.23
CA ALA A 90 -38.86 -23.51 27.48
C ALA A 90 -38.20 -22.10 27.47
N TRP A 91 -38.89 -21.15 28.11
CA TRP A 91 -38.35 -19.86 28.43
C TRP A 91 -37.41 -19.97 29.64
N ILE A 92 -36.15 -19.57 29.46
CA ILE A 92 -35.15 -19.52 30.50
C ILE A 92 -34.88 -18.06 30.83
N GLY A 93 -35.20 -17.66 32.04
CA GLY A 93 -34.85 -16.36 32.59
C GLY A 93 -33.51 -16.39 33.34
N PHE A 94 -33.00 -15.20 33.67
CA PHE A 94 -31.91 -15.12 34.64
C PHE A 94 -32.39 -15.66 35.99
N ARG A 95 -31.70 -16.64 36.56
CA ARG A 95 -31.92 -16.97 37.97
C ARG A 95 -31.43 -15.74 38.78
N THR A 96 -32.35 -15.08 39.44
CA THR A 96 -32.07 -14.03 40.41
C THR A 96 -31.39 -14.63 41.62
N GLY A 97 -30.11 -14.96 41.48
CA GLY A 97 -29.27 -15.42 42.56
C GLY A 97 -28.27 -14.32 42.88
N ILE A 98 -28.46 -13.65 43.99
CA ILE A 98 -27.57 -12.70 44.63
C ILE A 98 -27.51 -11.33 43.91
N VAL A 99 -28.45 -10.45 44.26
CA VAL A 99 -28.24 -9.01 44.09
C VAL A 99 -26.92 -8.66 44.81
N PRO A 100 -25.93 -8.04 44.13
CA PRO A 100 -24.72 -7.57 44.82
C PRO A 100 -25.16 -6.74 46.02
N SER A 101 -24.63 -7.03 47.21
CA SER A 101 -24.93 -6.23 48.40
C SER A 101 -24.72 -4.76 48.08
N THR A 102 -25.52 -3.88 48.66
CA THR A 102 -25.37 -2.41 48.53
C THR A 102 -24.05 -1.88 49.12
N ARG A 103 -23.23 -2.78 49.72
CA ARG A 103 -21.95 -2.43 50.36
C ARG A 103 -20.97 -1.92 49.33
N GLU A 104 -20.49 -0.69 49.53
CA GLU A 104 -19.43 -0.07 48.73
C GLU A 104 -18.12 -0.06 49.50
N VAL A 105 -17.00 -0.30 48.79
CA VAL A 105 -15.63 -0.21 49.31
C VAL A 105 -14.77 0.58 48.34
N ARG A 106 -13.76 1.29 48.84
CA ARG A 106 -12.80 2.02 48.01
C ARG A 106 -11.71 1.08 47.49
N THR A 107 -11.08 1.47 46.40
CA THR A 107 -9.84 0.84 45.92
C THR A 107 -8.80 0.88 47.04
N GLY A 108 -8.18 -0.27 47.33
CA GLY A 108 -7.23 -0.41 48.43
C GLY A 108 -7.82 -1.09 49.66
N ASP A 109 -9.15 -1.13 49.81
CA ASP A 109 -9.83 -1.88 50.87
C ASP A 109 -10.04 -3.36 50.52
N LEU A 110 -9.88 -3.72 49.22
CA LEU A 110 -9.93 -5.12 48.77
C LEU A 110 -8.54 -5.74 48.71
N ARG A 111 -8.45 -6.98 49.21
CA ARG A 111 -7.25 -7.82 49.11
C ARG A 111 -7.58 -9.17 48.52
N MET A 112 -6.69 -9.68 47.67
CA MET A 112 -6.85 -11.01 47.07
C MET A 112 -6.21 -12.09 47.92
N ARG A 113 -6.95 -13.16 48.17
CA ARG A 113 -6.48 -14.38 48.85
C ARG A 113 -7.05 -15.59 48.11
N GLY A 114 -6.22 -16.53 47.67
CA GLY A 114 -6.69 -17.73 47.00
C GLY A 114 -7.55 -17.50 45.76
N GLY A 115 -7.27 -16.42 44.98
CA GLY A 115 -8.04 -16.05 43.78
C GLY A 115 -9.38 -15.34 44.03
N LEU A 116 -9.71 -15.04 45.28
CA LEU A 116 -10.94 -14.34 45.70
C LEU A 116 -10.57 -12.98 46.34
N TYR A 117 -11.44 -11.98 46.16
CA TYR A 117 -11.32 -10.68 46.82
C TYR A 117 -12.07 -10.64 48.15
N TYR A 118 -11.44 -10.06 49.14
CA TYR A 118 -11.97 -9.83 50.48
C TYR A 118 -11.86 -8.35 50.84
N ALA A 119 -12.87 -7.80 51.50
CA ALA A 119 -12.71 -6.45 52.09
C ALA A 119 -11.84 -6.53 53.31
N ARG A 120 -11.19 -5.41 53.64
CA ARG A 120 -10.26 -5.31 54.77
C ARG A 120 -10.98 -5.64 56.06
N GLY A 121 -10.49 -6.69 56.80
CA GLY A 121 -11.07 -7.17 58.01
C GLY A 121 -12.12 -8.31 57.82
N ASP A 122 -12.57 -8.57 56.62
CA ASP A 122 -13.55 -9.61 56.37
C ASP A 122 -12.92 -11.02 56.36
N LYS A 123 -13.65 -12.01 56.89
CA LYS A 123 -13.31 -13.41 56.81
C LYS A 123 -13.94 -14.08 55.57
N GLU A 124 -15.08 -13.55 55.14
CA GLU A 124 -15.83 -14.07 53.99
C GLU A 124 -15.45 -13.30 52.69
N PRO A 125 -15.54 -13.94 51.53
CA PRO A 125 -15.32 -13.29 50.24
C PRO A 125 -16.26 -12.08 50.03
N PHE A 126 -15.72 -11.02 49.42
CA PHE A 126 -16.44 -9.77 49.28
C PHE A 126 -17.67 -9.87 48.36
N ASN A 127 -18.79 -9.37 48.86
CA ASN A 127 -20.03 -9.12 48.09
C ASN A 127 -20.31 -7.61 48.15
N GLY A 128 -20.41 -6.95 46.97
CA GLY A 128 -20.64 -5.51 46.90
C GLY A 128 -19.99 -4.84 45.71
N LYS A 129 -19.78 -3.55 45.82
CA LYS A 129 -19.17 -2.73 44.74
C LYS A 129 -17.85 -2.11 45.24
N GLN A 130 -16.83 -2.22 44.39
CA GLN A 130 -15.61 -1.42 44.54
C GLN A 130 -15.77 -0.12 43.77
N ILE A 131 -15.55 1.00 44.44
CA ILE A 131 -15.54 2.33 43.84
C ILE A 131 -14.10 2.86 43.84
N THR A 132 -13.64 3.31 42.70
CA THR A 132 -12.39 4.04 42.57
C THR A 132 -12.72 5.51 42.32
N PRO A 133 -12.44 6.40 43.30
CA PRO A 133 -12.63 7.84 43.07
C PRO A 133 -11.43 8.46 42.37
N ARG A 134 -11.64 9.60 41.70
CA ARG A 134 -10.60 10.55 41.30
C ARG A 134 -10.14 11.41 42.49
N SER A 135 -9.16 12.26 42.27
CA SER A 135 -8.64 13.19 43.24
C SER A 135 -9.68 14.22 43.72
N ASP A 136 -10.66 14.56 42.88
CA ASP A 136 -11.78 15.47 43.17
C ASP A 136 -12.95 14.77 43.88
N GLY A 137 -12.86 13.46 44.12
CA GLY A 137 -13.91 12.65 44.73
C GLY A 137 -14.96 12.09 43.75
N SER A 138 -14.95 12.48 42.49
CA SER A 138 -15.85 11.92 41.47
C SER A 138 -15.53 10.44 41.17
N LYS A 139 -16.51 9.69 40.70
CA LYS A 139 -16.33 8.27 40.36
C LYS A 139 -15.49 8.16 39.08
N TRP A 140 -14.43 7.35 39.14
CA TRP A 140 -13.66 6.94 37.97
C TRP A 140 -14.01 5.53 37.50
N LEU A 141 -14.20 4.59 38.46
CA LEU A 141 -14.48 3.19 38.16
C LEU A 141 -15.47 2.64 39.21
N GLU A 142 -16.40 1.85 38.70
CA GLU A 142 -17.27 1.00 39.51
C GLU A 142 -17.11 -0.46 39.09
N MET A 143 -16.88 -1.37 40.02
CA MET A 143 -16.73 -2.82 39.78
C MET A 143 -17.51 -3.62 40.84
N PRO A 144 -18.55 -4.34 40.46
CA PRO A 144 -19.28 -5.21 41.33
C PRO A 144 -18.60 -6.57 41.54
N TYR A 145 -18.77 -7.14 42.72
CA TYR A 145 -18.25 -8.43 43.13
C TYR A 145 -19.37 -9.28 43.78
N VAL A 146 -19.31 -10.58 43.50
CA VAL A 146 -20.13 -11.63 44.18
C VAL A 146 -19.19 -12.74 44.57
N ASN A 147 -19.24 -13.14 45.83
CA ASN A 147 -18.38 -14.19 46.43
C ASN A 147 -16.90 -14.00 46.13
N GLY A 148 -16.42 -12.74 46.21
CA GLY A 148 -15.03 -12.36 45.97
C GLY A 148 -14.61 -12.40 44.50
N LYS A 149 -15.51 -12.62 43.55
CA LYS A 149 -15.23 -12.57 42.12
C LYS A 149 -15.94 -11.42 41.47
N ARG A 150 -15.30 -10.81 40.43
CA ARG A 150 -15.95 -9.79 39.62
C ARG A 150 -17.22 -10.37 39.00
N HIS A 151 -18.35 -9.70 39.19
CA HIS A 151 -19.65 -10.18 38.74
C HIS A 151 -20.59 -9.01 38.51
N GLY A 152 -21.11 -8.84 37.29
CA GLY A 152 -21.87 -7.67 36.86
C GLY A 152 -21.06 -6.73 35.98
N LYS A 153 -21.58 -5.52 35.74
CA LYS A 153 -20.95 -4.54 34.83
C LYS A 153 -19.88 -3.74 35.54
N ARG A 154 -18.65 -3.81 35.04
CA ARG A 154 -17.60 -2.83 35.35
C ARG A 154 -17.89 -1.58 34.55
N ILE A 155 -17.97 -0.43 35.20
CA ILE A 155 -18.28 0.87 34.59
C ILE A 155 -17.13 1.83 34.78
N TRP A 156 -16.68 2.43 33.69
CA TRP A 156 -15.71 3.51 33.69
C TRP A 156 -16.40 4.83 33.39
N TYR A 157 -16.03 5.86 34.10
CA TYR A 157 -16.57 7.22 33.94
C TYR A 157 -15.51 8.17 33.40
N ASP A 158 -15.88 9.08 32.52
CA ASP A 158 -15.05 10.18 32.04
C ASP A 158 -14.94 11.30 33.12
N ASP A 159 -14.22 12.38 32.79
CA ASP A 159 -13.99 13.49 33.72
C ASP A 159 -15.29 14.31 33.98
N ASP A 160 -16.26 14.21 33.09
CA ASP A 160 -17.59 14.83 33.25
C ASP A 160 -18.57 13.94 34.01
N GLY A 161 -18.14 12.76 34.47
CA GLY A 161 -18.95 11.77 35.19
C GLY A 161 -19.88 10.95 34.32
N ARG A 162 -19.71 10.99 32.98
CA ARG A 162 -20.47 10.18 32.03
C ARG A 162 -19.83 8.83 31.86
N ILE A 163 -20.64 7.82 31.53
CA ILE A 163 -20.13 6.48 31.24
C ILE A 163 -19.43 6.50 29.89
N TRP A 164 -18.14 6.16 29.86
CA TRP A 164 -17.41 5.98 28.62
C TRP A 164 -17.17 4.52 28.25
N SER A 165 -17.29 3.56 29.23
CA SER A 165 -17.16 2.15 28.95
C SER A 165 -17.88 1.28 29.98
N GLU A 166 -18.55 0.24 29.48
CA GLU A 166 -19.13 -0.82 30.27
C GLU A 166 -18.53 -2.18 29.86
N THR A 167 -18.21 -3.03 30.82
CA THR A 167 -17.70 -4.38 30.54
C THR A 167 -18.36 -5.36 31.50
N PRO A 168 -19.18 -6.31 31.06
CA PRO A 168 -19.81 -7.29 31.90
C PRO A 168 -18.84 -8.41 32.31
N TYR A 169 -18.98 -8.89 33.55
CA TYR A 169 -18.23 -9.98 34.15
C TYR A 169 -19.15 -10.99 34.79
N VAL A 170 -18.79 -12.26 34.65
CA VAL A 170 -19.41 -13.41 35.39
C VAL A 170 -18.28 -14.25 35.96
N GLU A 171 -18.31 -14.56 37.25
CA GLU A 171 -17.32 -15.39 37.95
C GLU A 171 -15.84 -14.95 37.68
N GLY A 172 -15.59 -13.66 37.56
CA GLY A 172 -14.28 -13.10 37.35
C GLY A 172 -13.83 -12.95 35.89
N ARG A 173 -14.59 -13.52 34.94
CA ARG A 173 -14.28 -13.47 33.49
C ARG A 173 -15.19 -12.49 32.77
N ARG A 174 -14.70 -11.90 31.68
CA ARG A 174 -15.55 -11.08 30.79
C ARG A 174 -16.59 -11.97 30.13
N GLN A 175 -17.85 -11.55 30.18
CA GLN A 175 -18.98 -12.35 29.70
C GLN A 175 -20.10 -11.44 29.24
N GLY A 176 -20.42 -11.43 27.95
CA GLY A 176 -21.41 -10.53 27.33
C GLY A 176 -20.74 -9.44 26.50
N VAL A 177 -21.47 -8.38 26.16
CA VAL A 177 -20.96 -7.31 25.30
C VAL A 177 -20.32 -6.20 26.12
N ALA A 178 -19.03 -5.93 25.86
CA ALA A 178 -18.36 -4.73 26.35
C ALA A 178 -18.70 -3.57 25.40
N ILE A 179 -19.11 -2.42 25.96
CA ILE A 179 -19.53 -1.26 25.21
C ILE A 179 -18.62 -0.07 25.56
N LYS A 180 -18.22 0.71 24.56
CA LYS A 180 -17.60 2.03 24.72
C LYS A 180 -18.53 3.07 24.14
N TYR A 181 -18.45 4.28 24.68
CA TYR A 181 -19.27 5.39 24.29
C TYR A 181 -18.44 6.60 23.87
N TYR A 182 -18.97 7.44 23.02
CA TYR A 182 -18.50 8.78 22.73
C TYR A 182 -18.92 9.74 23.84
N LYS A 183 -18.40 10.96 23.84
CA LYS A 183 -18.71 11.98 24.85
C LYS A 183 -20.18 12.42 24.87
N ASP A 184 -20.88 12.28 23.76
CA ASP A 184 -22.31 12.56 23.62
C ASP A 184 -23.21 11.43 24.15
N GLY A 185 -22.60 10.29 24.57
CA GLY A 185 -23.32 9.11 25.07
C GLY A 185 -23.71 8.12 23.97
N THR A 186 -23.45 8.40 22.70
CA THR A 186 -23.66 7.45 21.61
C THR A 186 -22.64 6.31 21.69
N LYS A 187 -23.01 5.12 21.20
CA LYS A 187 -22.10 3.97 21.20
C LYS A 187 -20.95 4.19 20.23
N LYS A 188 -19.72 3.95 20.71
CA LYS A 188 -18.48 3.96 19.93
C LYS A 188 -18.08 2.55 19.48
N SER A 189 -18.23 1.52 20.36
CA SER A 189 -17.95 0.14 19.99
C SER A 189 -18.72 -0.84 20.85
N GLU A 190 -18.95 -2.03 20.29
CA GLU A 190 -19.48 -3.21 20.95
C GLU A 190 -18.55 -4.39 20.70
N GLU A 191 -18.09 -5.06 21.76
CA GLU A 191 -17.21 -6.23 21.69
C GLU A 191 -17.82 -7.37 22.50
N PRO A 192 -18.23 -8.49 21.86
CA PRO A 192 -18.77 -9.65 22.58
C PRO A 192 -17.65 -10.53 23.18
N TRP A 193 -17.88 -10.99 24.39
CA TRP A 193 -16.97 -11.81 25.18
C TRP A 193 -17.66 -13.03 25.74
N ALA A 194 -16.98 -14.20 25.67
CA ALA A 194 -17.37 -15.43 26.35
C ALA A 194 -16.14 -15.99 27.10
N ASP A 195 -16.30 -16.27 28.40
CA ASP A 195 -15.24 -16.81 29.26
C ASP A 195 -13.90 -16.07 29.20
N GLY A 196 -13.95 -14.76 28.94
CA GLY A 196 -12.76 -13.91 28.84
C GLY A 196 -12.11 -13.84 27.46
N ILE A 197 -12.68 -14.54 26.46
CA ILE A 197 -12.24 -14.56 25.05
C ILE A 197 -13.24 -13.75 24.22
N ARG A 198 -12.77 -13.01 23.20
CA ARG A 198 -13.63 -12.35 22.21
C ARG A 198 -14.27 -13.38 21.30
N VAL A 199 -15.57 -13.23 21.04
CA VAL A 199 -16.35 -14.18 20.22
C VAL A 199 -17.35 -13.43 19.35
N GLY A 200 -17.65 -13.96 18.16
CA GLY A 200 -18.64 -13.37 17.26
C GLY A 200 -18.20 -12.01 16.72
N SER A 201 -19.14 -11.14 16.39
CA SER A 201 -18.85 -9.88 15.67
C SER A 201 -18.80 -8.69 16.63
N GLY A 202 -17.64 -8.04 16.71
CA GLY A 202 -17.47 -6.71 17.31
C GLY A 202 -17.83 -5.63 16.29
N ILE A 203 -18.41 -4.51 16.76
CA ILE A 203 -18.80 -3.38 15.88
C ILE A 203 -18.17 -2.11 16.41
N GLU A 204 -17.63 -1.31 15.50
CA GLU A 204 -17.21 0.07 15.74
C GLU A 204 -18.15 1.02 15.00
N TYR A 205 -18.60 2.07 15.69
CA TYR A 205 -19.51 3.07 15.18
C TYR A 205 -18.81 4.41 14.99
N ARG A 206 -19.28 5.23 14.08
CA ARG A 206 -18.98 6.66 13.98
C ARG A 206 -19.85 7.46 14.99
N GLU A 207 -19.49 8.71 15.22
CA GLU A 207 -20.28 9.61 16.10
C GLU A 207 -21.72 9.78 15.61
N ASN A 208 -21.97 9.69 14.31
CA ASN A 208 -23.33 9.73 13.74
C ASN A 208 -24.12 8.41 13.91
N GLY A 209 -23.57 7.41 14.61
CA GLY A 209 -24.21 6.13 14.87
C GLY A 209 -24.10 5.09 13.74
N MET A 210 -23.54 5.45 12.59
CA MET A 210 -23.36 4.52 11.49
C MET A 210 -22.17 3.58 11.76
N ILE A 211 -22.26 2.34 11.26
CA ILE A 211 -21.19 1.36 11.39
C ILE A 211 -19.97 1.85 10.59
N ALA A 212 -18.81 1.91 11.25
CA ALA A 212 -17.52 2.19 10.63
C ALA A 212 -16.79 0.90 10.30
N LYS A 213 -16.91 -0.12 11.17
CA LYS A 213 -16.15 -1.35 11.06
C LYS A 213 -16.85 -2.50 11.79
N GLU A 214 -16.78 -3.68 11.21
CA GLU A 214 -17.14 -4.95 11.87
C GLU A 214 -15.89 -5.83 11.96
N VAL A 215 -15.75 -6.55 13.06
CA VAL A 215 -14.63 -7.47 13.31
C VAL A 215 -15.20 -8.82 13.73
N GLU A 216 -14.96 -9.86 12.98
CA GLU A 216 -15.35 -11.23 13.31
C GLU A 216 -14.25 -11.91 14.12
N TYR A 217 -14.62 -12.45 15.28
CA TYR A 217 -13.75 -13.24 16.15
C TYR A 217 -14.21 -14.71 16.13
N ALA A 218 -13.44 -15.58 15.46
CA ALA A 218 -13.71 -17.01 15.40
C ALA A 218 -12.40 -17.78 15.53
N ASP A 219 -12.21 -18.48 16.63
CA ASP A 219 -11.00 -19.27 16.95
C ASP A 219 -9.69 -18.55 16.64
N SER A 220 -9.04 -18.92 15.53
CA SER A 220 -7.76 -18.34 15.10
C SER A 220 -7.87 -17.40 13.89
N VAL A 221 -9.05 -17.32 13.27
CA VAL A 221 -9.26 -16.48 12.06
C VAL A 221 -10.12 -15.31 12.42
N GLN A 222 -9.64 -14.12 12.11
CA GLN A 222 -10.39 -12.88 12.22
C GLN A 222 -10.65 -12.32 10.82
N SER A 223 -11.81 -11.72 10.64
CA SER A 223 -12.10 -10.90 9.48
C SER A 223 -12.51 -9.50 9.93
N GLU A 224 -12.18 -8.52 9.12
CA GLU A 224 -12.62 -7.15 9.32
C GLU A 224 -13.29 -6.64 8.05
N VAL A 225 -14.38 -5.92 8.23
CA VAL A 225 -15.12 -5.24 7.17
C VAL A 225 -15.22 -3.77 7.53
N TRP A 226 -14.78 -2.89 6.64
CA TRP A 226 -14.88 -1.45 6.80
C TRP A 226 -15.95 -0.89 5.90
N TYR A 227 -16.66 0.11 6.38
CA TYR A 227 -17.78 0.77 5.70
C TYR A 227 -17.49 2.25 5.44
N ARG A 228 -18.04 2.78 4.35
CA ARG A 228 -18.07 4.21 4.04
C ARG A 228 -19.09 4.93 4.91
N GLU A 229 -19.15 6.24 4.79
CA GLU A 229 -20.15 7.07 5.52
C GLU A 229 -21.57 6.82 5.05
N ASP A 230 -21.77 6.38 3.82
CA ASP A 230 -23.07 5.96 3.26
C ASP A 230 -23.51 4.55 3.68
N GLY A 231 -22.69 3.85 4.45
CA GLY A 231 -22.93 2.48 4.90
C GLY A 231 -22.53 1.39 3.88
N SER A 232 -22.00 1.76 2.71
CA SER A 232 -21.50 0.79 1.75
C SER A 232 -20.16 0.20 2.19
N LYS A 233 -19.89 -1.07 1.87
CA LYS A 233 -18.59 -1.70 2.12
C LYS A 233 -17.52 -1.04 1.25
N TRP A 234 -16.34 -0.77 1.82
CA TRP A 234 -15.20 -0.33 1.02
C TRP A 234 -13.99 -1.27 1.09
N LYS A 235 -13.87 -2.07 2.18
CA LYS A 235 -12.77 -3.00 2.34
C LYS A 235 -13.18 -4.21 3.19
N GLU A 236 -12.66 -5.37 2.84
CA GLU A 236 -12.76 -6.60 3.62
C GLU A 236 -11.37 -7.24 3.72
N MET A 237 -11.00 -7.72 4.90
CA MET A 237 -9.72 -8.37 5.17
C MET A 237 -9.93 -9.58 6.07
N ARG A 238 -9.22 -10.67 5.81
CA ARG A 238 -9.16 -11.85 6.68
C ARG A 238 -7.79 -11.95 7.32
N TYR A 239 -7.76 -12.45 8.54
CA TYR A 239 -6.55 -12.62 9.34
C TYR A 239 -6.41 -14.09 9.73
N ASP A 240 -5.16 -14.56 9.83
CA ASP A 240 -4.84 -15.83 10.45
C ASP A 240 -4.08 -15.54 11.76
N LYS A 241 -4.63 -16.02 12.90
CA LYS A 241 -4.03 -15.83 14.24
C LYS A 241 -3.64 -14.37 14.55
N ASP A 242 -4.55 -13.43 14.32
CA ASP A 242 -4.35 -11.99 14.51
C ASP A 242 -3.30 -11.35 13.55
N GLN A 243 -2.82 -12.09 12.56
CA GLN A 243 -1.89 -11.61 11.54
C GLN A 243 -2.64 -11.20 10.27
N HIS A 244 -2.24 -10.08 9.68
CA HIS A 244 -2.81 -9.58 8.43
C HIS A 244 -2.30 -10.43 7.25
N ASN A 245 -2.90 -11.62 7.08
CA ASN A 245 -2.55 -12.56 6.03
C ASN A 245 -3.67 -12.65 4.99
N GLY A 246 -3.30 -12.73 3.72
CA GLY A 246 -4.26 -12.92 2.64
C GLY A 246 -4.36 -11.70 1.71
N ILE A 247 -5.40 -11.72 0.88
CA ILE A 247 -5.66 -10.67 -0.12
C ILE A 247 -6.86 -9.84 0.35
N PRO A 248 -6.67 -8.55 0.69
CA PRO A 248 -7.79 -7.67 1.01
C PRO A 248 -8.67 -7.47 -0.22
N THR A 249 -9.98 -7.47 -0.02
CA THR A 249 -10.94 -7.11 -1.04
C THR A 249 -11.37 -5.66 -0.83
N TYR A 250 -11.27 -4.85 -1.88
CA TYR A 250 -11.79 -3.49 -1.92
C TYR A 250 -13.08 -3.45 -2.73
N TYR A 251 -13.93 -2.51 -2.42
CA TYR A 251 -15.19 -2.26 -3.13
C TYR A 251 -15.19 -0.81 -3.60
N ASP A 252 -15.50 -0.56 -4.87
CA ASP A 252 -15.73 0.79 -5.36
C ASP A 252 -17.10 1.34 -4.91
N GLU A 253 -17.45 2.56 -5.33
CA GLU A 253 -18.72 3.21 -4.98
C GLU A 253 -19.95 2.48 -5.54
N ASN A 254 -19.78 1.67 -6.59
CA ASN A 254 -20.83 0.85 -7.18
C ASN A 254 -20.89 -0.56 -6.56
N GLY A 255 -20.04 -0.85 -5.55
CA GLY A 255 -19.94 -2.16 -4.92
C GLY A 255 -19.18 -3.21 -5.73
N ILE A 256 -18.46 -2.81 -6.79
CA ILE A 256 -17.65 -3.70 -7.60
C ILE A 256 -16.38 -4.08 -6.80
N LYS A 257 -16.13 -5.38 -6.72
CA LYS A 257 -14.98 -5.94 -6.01
C LYS A 257 -13.68 -5.73 -6.80
N LYS A 258 -12.64 -5.28 -6.10
CA LYS A 258 -11.25 -5.27 -6.59
C LYS A 258 -10.36 -5.97 -5.57
N GLU A 259 -9.58 -6.95 -6.02
CA GLU A 259 -8.60 -7.60 -5.15
C GLU A 259 -7.47 -6.62 -4.84
N GLY A 260 -7.11 -6.52 -3.59
CA GLY A 260 -5.97 -5.73 -3.13
C GLY A 260 -4.66 -6.52 -3.23
N PRO A 261 -3.57 -5.89 -2.82
CA PRO A 261 -2.28 -6.57 -2.80
C PRO A 261 -2.22 -7.68 -1.75
N PRO A 262 -1.58 -8.84 -2.05
CA PRO A 262 -1.41 -9.91 -1.08
C PRO A 262 -0.52 -9.47 0.09
N MET A 263 -0.85 -9.93 1.29
CA MET A 263 -0.18 -9.56 2.53
C MET A 263 0.16 -10.79 3.39
N VAL A 264 1.32 -10.71 4.06
CA VAL A 264 1.76 -11.63 5.11
C VAL A 264 2.32 -10.80 6.26
N ASP A 265 1.85 -11.05 7.49
CA ASP A 265 2.22 -10.32 8.70
C ASP A 265 2.07 -8.79 8.55
N GLY A 266 0.99 -8.35 7.88
CA GLY A 266 0.72 -6.94 7.61
C GLY A 266 1.64 -6.28 6.58
N LYS A 267 2.48 -7.05 5.88
CA LYS A 267 3.39 -6.54 4.85
C LYS A 267 3.02 -7.13 3.48
N LEU A 268 3.25 -6.35 2.44
CA LEU A 268 3.09 -6.83 1.07
C LEU A 268 3.95 -8.07 0.83
N HIS A 269 3.36 -9.15 0.33
CA HIS A 269 4.03 -10.42 0.03
C HIS A 269 3.35 -11.13 -1.15
N GLY A 270 4.11 -11.40 -2.21
CA GLY A 270 3.58 -11.96 -3.45
C GLY A 270 3.44 -10.92 -4.56
N MET A 271 2.63 -11.23 -5.57
CA MET A 271 2.47 -10.38 -6.76
C MET A 271 1.40 -9.30 -6.53
N VAL A 272 1.80 -8.04 -6.62
CA VAL A 272 0.89 -6.88 -6.59
C VAL A 272 0.58 -6.48 -8.03
N MET A 273 -0.71 -6.43 -8.37
CA MET A 273 -1.21 -6.03 -9.68
C MET A 273 -1.65 -4.58 -9.66
N GLY A 274 -1.33 -3.82 -10.70
CA GLY A 274 -1.91 -2.50 -10.99
C GLY A 274 -2.72 -2.57 -12.27
N TYR A 275 -3.73 -1.71 -12.38
CA TYR A 275 -4.64 -1.66 -13.53
C TYR A 275 -4.83 -0.23 -13.99
N TYR A 276 -5.11 -0.02 -15.26
CA TYR A 276 -5.60 1.22 -15.83
C TYR A 276 -7.08 1.42 -15.51
N GLU A 277 -7.63 2.58 -15.80
CA GLU A 277 -9.05 2.90 -15.55
C GLU A 277 -10.02 1.99 -16.34
N ASP A 278 -9.61 1.53 -17.52
CA ASP A 278 -10.36 0.59 -18.35
C ASP A 278 -10.31 -0.87 -17.87
N GLY A 279 -9.56 -1.14 -16.78
CA GLY A 279 -9.39 -2.47 -16.20
C GLY A 279 -8.26 -3.31 -16.84
N THR A 280 -7.54 -2.79 -17.84
CA THR A 280 -6.38 -3.46 -18.39
C THR A 280 -5.20 -3.42 -17.40
N LYS A 281 -4.36 -4.44 -17.42
CA LYS A 281 -3.22 -4.55 -16.52
C LYS A 281 -2.18 -3.49 -16.85
N SER A 282 -1.78 -2.66 -15.86
CA SER A 282 -0.75 -1.62 -16.00
C SER A 282 0.61 -2.06 -15.45
N MET A 283 0.61 -2.90 -14.39
CA MET A 283 1.87 -3.41 -13.83
C MET A 283 1.68 -4.68 -13.00
N GLU A 284 2.77 -5.44 -12.86
CA GLU A 284 2.95 -6.54 -11.92
C GLU A 284 4.22 -6.28 -11.11
N THR A 285 4.12 -6.34 -9.80
CA THR A 285 5.27 -6.07 -8.92
C THR A 285 5.35 -7.14 -7.84
N PRO A 286 6.41 -7.96 -7.82
CA PRO A 286 6.63 -8.94 -6.76
C PRO A 286 7.17 -8.28 -5.49
N TYR A 287 6.61 -8.68 -4.34
CA TYR A 287 7.03 -8.22 -3.02
C TYR A 287 7.36 -9.39 -2.10
N VAL A 288 8.35 -9.19 -1.25
CA VAL A 288 8.69 -10.06 -0.11
C VAL A 288 8.93 -9.17 1.10
N GLU A 289 8.21 -9.44 2.20
CA GLU A 289 8.30 -8.67 3.46
C GLU A 289 8.17 -7.15 3.25
N GLY A 290 7.25 -6.70 2.39
CA GLY A 290 6.99 -5.30 2.10
C GLY A 290 7.98 -4.63 1.15
N LYS A 291 8.98 -5.36 0.63
CA LYS A 291 9.99 -4.84 -0.29
C LYS A 291 9.85 -5.48 -1.66
N ARG A 292 10.04 -4.69 -2.73
CA ARG A 292 10.10 -5.23 -4.10
C ARG A 292 11.21 -6.26 -4.20
N GLN A 293 10.91 -7.44 -4.73
CA GLN A 293 11.86 -8.54 -4.86
C GLN A 293 11.57 -9.35 -6.12
N GLY A 294 12.47 -9.30 -7.11
CA GLY A 294 12.28 -9.93 -8.41
C GLY A 294 12.02 -8.91 -9.51
N VAL A 295 11.36 -9.31 -10.59
CA VAL A 295 11.13 -8.48 -11.77
C VAL A 295 9.74 -7.84 -11.72
N MET A 296 9.71 -6.51 -11.66
CA MET A 296 8.51 -5.72 -11.89
C MET A 296 8.29 -5.55 -13.40
N ILE A 297 7.08 -5.82 -13.86
CA ILE A 297 6.69 -5.66 -15.27
C ILE A 297 5.68 -4.52 -15.38
N LYS A 298 5.87 -3.64 -16.35
CA LYS A 298 4.91 -2.62 -16.75
C LYS A 298 4.35 -2.91 -18.13
N TYR A 299 3.12 -2.49 -18.35
CA TYR A 299 2.38 -2.68 -19.59
C TYR A 299 1.94 -1.33 -20.16
N HIS A 300 1.72 -1.28 -21.47
CA HIS A 300 0.98 -0.22 -22.15
C HIS A 300 -0.54 -0.47 -22.01
N GLU A 301 -1.36 0.51 -22.33
CA GLU A 301 -2.84 0.39 -22.32
C GLU A 301 -3.37 -0.70 -23.27
N ASP A 302 -2.61 -1.01 -24.33
CA ASP A 302 -2.93 -2.11 -25.27
C ASP A 302 -2.57 -3.51 -24.74
N GLY A 303 -2.03 -3.59 -23.49
CA GLY A 303 -1.63 -4.84 -22.85
C GLY A 303 -0.24 -5.34 -23.24
N SER A 304 0.46 -4.69 -24.19
CA SER A 304 1.84 -5.03 -24.52
C SER A 304 2.80 -4.62 -23.42
N LYS A 305 3.93 -5.34 -23.23
CA LYS A 305 4.94 -4.97 -22.23
C LYS A 305 5.60 -3.63 -22.58
N SER A 306 5.66 -2.71 -21.61
CA SER A 306 6.38 -1.43 -21.74
C SER A 306 7.73 -1.44 -21.03
N GLY A 307 7.92 -2.29 -20.02
CA GLY A 307 9.21 -2.40 -19.33
C GLY A 307 9.28 -3.49 -18.28
N GLU A 308 10.51 -3.94 -18.03
CA GLU A 308 10.89 -4.88 -16.98
C GLU A 308 11.98 -4.25 -16.11
N TYR A 309 11.88 -4.41 -14.78
CA TYR A 309 12.77 -3.78 -13.82
C TYR A 309 13.09 -4.77 -12.71
N SER A 310 14.38 -5.09 -12.53
CA SER A 310 14.82 -6.02 -11.49
C SER A 310 15.02 -5.32 -10.15
N TYR A 311 14.52 -5.92 -9.07
CA TYR A 311 14.65 -5.41 -7.70
C TYR A 311 15.16 -6.47 -6.74
N VAL A 312 16.04 -6.05 -5.83
CA VAL A 312 16.51 -6.84 -4.70
C VAL A 312 16.31 -6.02 -3.42
N LYS A 313 15.51 -6.54 -2.48
CA LYS A 313 15.20 -5.89 -1.19
C LYS A 313 14.73 -4.43 -1.33
N GLY A 314 13.95 -4.13 -2.37
CA GLY A 314 13.38 -2.80 -2.64
C GLY A 314 14.28 -1.86 -3.45
N ILE A 315 15.52 -2.23 -3.71
CA ILE A 315 16.48 -1.45 -4.50
C ILE A 315 16.54 -2.04 -5.92
N GLN A 316 16.58 -1.18 -6.94
CA GLN A 316 16.77 -1.65 -8.31
C GLN A 316 18.17 -2.26 -8.45
N ASP A 317 18.23 -3.54 -8.79
CA ASP A 317 19.46 -4.32 -8.90
C ASP A 317 19.26 -5.42 -9.95
N GLY A 318 20.08 -5.43 -11.01
CA GLY A 318 19.91 -6.29 -12.17
C GLY A 318 19.46 -5.54 -13.43
N ALA A 319 18.85 -6.27 -14.36
CA ALA A 319 18.46 -5.76 -15.67
C ALA A 319 17.25 -4.82 -15.60
N GLN A 320 17.27 -3.80 -16.45
CA GLN A 320 16.11 -3.02 -16.87
C GLN A 320 15.97 -3.14 -18.38
N ILE A 321 14.79 -3.53 -18.85
CA ILE A 321 14.47 -3.60 -20.28
C ILE A 321 13.23 -2.76 -20.52
N LEU A 322 13.29 -1.86 -21.48
CA LEU A 322 12.12 -1.11 -21.96
C LEU A 322 11.78 -1.56 -23.36
N TYR A 323 10.52 -1.49 -23.72
CA TYR A 323 10.01 -1.95 -25.01
C TYR A 323 9.31 -0.82 -25.76
N HIS A 324 9.36 -0.87 -27.08
CA HIS A 324 8.51 -0.11 -27.99
C HIS A 324 7.10 -0.75 -28.02
N LYS A 325 6.10 -0.03 -28.53
CA LYS A 325 4.74 -0.56 -28.67
C LYS A 325 4.66 -1.80 -29.57
N ASN A 326 5.56 -1.93 -30.55
CA ASN A 326 5.65 -3.12 -31.43
C ASN A 326 6.29 -4.34 -30.74
N GLY A 327 6.67 -4.23 -29.45
CA GLY A 327 7.28 -5.30 -28.65
C GLY A 327 8.81 -5.44 -28.81
N SER A 328 9.44 -4.68 -29.73
CA SER A 328 10.90 -4.66 -29.85
C SER A 328 11.54 -3.96 -28.63
N LYS A 329 12.77 -4.34 -28.27
CA LYS A 329 13.50 -3.65 -27.20
C LYS A 329 13.76 -2.19 -27.61
N ARG A 330 13.57 -1.26 -26.66
CA ARG A 330 13.90 0.16 -26.77
C ARG A 330 15.13 0.53 -25.97
N LEU A 331 15.30 -0.09 -24.80
CA LEU A 331 16.45 0.11 -23.91
C LEU A 331 16.75 -1.18 -23.17
N GLU A 332 18.04 -1.47 -23.06
CA GLU A 332 18.57 -2.47 -22.15
C GLU A 332 19.65 -1.82 -21.28
N SER A 333 19.55 -1.94 -19.96
CA SER A 333 20.50 -1.37 -19.03
C SER A 333 20.62 -2.26 -17.78
N HIS A 334 21.67 -2.06 -17.01
CA HIS A 334 21.93 -2.84 -15.80
C HIS A 334 22.15 -1.91 -14.61
N TYR A 335 21.58 -2.28 -13.47
CA TYR A 335 21.71 -1.54 -12.22
C TYR A 335 22.41 -2.40 -11.17
N VAL A 336 23.26 -1.78 -10.37
CA VAL A 336 23.89 -2.38 -9.20
C VAL A 336 23.62 -1.46 -8.01
N LYS A 337 22.89 -1.99 -7.01
CA LYS A 337 22.52 -1.23 -5.79
C LYS A 337 21.90 0.14 -6.08
N GLY A 338 21.01 0.21 -7.06
CA GLY A 338 20.28 1.43 -7.44
C GLY A 338 21.03 2.37 -8.36
N LYS A 339 22.25 2.05 -8.75
CA LYS A 339 23.05 2.86 -9.69
C LYS A 339 23.21 2.16 -11.02
N LEU A 340 23.11 2.91 -12.10
CA LEU A 340 23.38 2.42 -13.44
C LEU A 340 24.85 1.95 -13.53
N HIS A 341 25.05 0.70 -13.97
CA HIS A 341 26.38 0.11 -14.07
C HIS A 341 26.42 -0.86 -15.26
N GLY A 342 27.50 -0.83 -16.05
CA GLY A 342 27.60 -1.61 -17.28
C GLY A 342 27.19 -0.81 -18.50
N THR A 343 26.89 -1.47 -19.62
CA THR A 343 26.55 -0.77 -20.86
C THR A 343 25.05 -0.68 -21.02
N SER A 344 24.53 0.54 -21.15
CA SER A 344 23.16 0.77 -21.60
C SER A 344 23.13 0.78 -23.13
N ILE A 345 22.11 0.09 -23.70
CA ILE A 345 21.93 -0.04 -25.14
C ILE A 345 20.53 0.45 -25.49
N TRP A 346 20.44 1.48 -26.31
CA TRP A 346 19.19 1.94 -26.91
C TRP A 346 19.02 1.33 -28.29
N TYR A 347 17.81 1.06 -28.65
CA TYR A 347 17.44 0.42 -29.93
C TYR A 347 16.40 1.25 -30.67
N TYR A 348 16.46 1.24 -31.98
CA TYR A 348 15.39 1.67 -32.88
C TYR A 348 14.23 0.67 -32.87
N GLU A 349 13.07 1.06 -33.40
CA GLU A 349 11.90 0.18 -33.50
C GLU A 349 12.15 -1.04 -34.39
N ASN A 350 13.04 -0.95 -35.39
CA ASN A 350 13.48 -2.04 -36.25
C ASN A 350 14.42 -3.06 -35.57
N GLY A 351 14.79 -2.79 -34.28
CA GLY A 351 15.66 -3.65 -33.49
C GLY A 351 17.16 -3.37 -33.63
N ASN A 352 17.58 -2.48 -34.54
CA ASN A 352 18.99 -2.09 -34.64
C ASN A 352 19.38 -1.20 -33.44
N LYS A 353 20.66 -1.28 -33.05
CA LYS A 353 21.19 -0.42 -32.00
C LYS A 353 21.18 1.05 -32.43
N MET A 354 20.75 1.93 -31.55
CA MET A 354 20.78 3.37 -31.70
C MET A 354 21.97 3.98 -30.98
N GLU A 355 22.24 3.52 -29.74
CA GLU A 355 23.37 4.01 -28.94
C GLU A 355 23.79 2.94 -27.92
N GLU A 356 25.09 2.85 -27.66
CA GLU A 356 25.70 2.11 -26.56
C GLU A 356 26.47 3.07 -25.67
N ALA A 357 26.17 3.09 -24.37
CA ALA A 357 26.82 3.97 -23.40
C ALA A 357 27.26 3.16 -22.18
N PRO A 358 28.55 2.93 -22.01
CA PRO A 358 29.08 2.30 -20.80
C PRO A 358 29.03 3.28 -19.62
N THR A 359 28.63 2.74 -18.46
CA THR A 359 28.42 3.51 -17.24
C THR A 359 29.03 2.79 -16.05
N VAL A 360 29.66 3.52 -15.16
CA VAL A 360 30.19 3.04 -13.88
C VAL A 360 29.64 3.93 -12.77
N ASP A 361 28.96 3.32 -11.79
CA ASP A 361 28.38 4.02 -10.63
C ASP A 361 27.49 5.23 -10.99
N GLY A 362 26.72 5.10 -12.09
CA GLY A 362 25.81 6.16 -12.57
C GLY A 362 26.47 7.21 -13.44
N LYS A 363 27.75 7.11 -13.72
CA LYS A 363 28.48 8.04 -14.60
C LYS A 363 28.93 7.37 -15.89
N THR A 364 28.72 8.01 -17.03
CA THR A 364 29.23 7.53 -18.31
C THR A 364 30.77 7.42 -18.26
N HIS A 365 31.31 6.24 -18.60
CA HIS A 365 32.74 5.97 -18.55
C HIS A 365 33.13 4.99 -19.64
N GLY A 366 33.97 5.40 -20.58
CA GLY A 366 34.38 4.62 -21.74
C GLY A 366 33.84 5.22 -23.05
N MET A 367 33.76 4.38 -24.10
CA MET A 367 33.37 4.81 -25.44
C MET A 367 31.85 4.71 -25.63
N VAL A 368 31.16 5.83 -25.77
CA VAL A 368 29.78 5.89 -26.24
C VAL A 368 29.78 5.77 -27.76
N ARG A 369 28.99 4.82 -28.29
CA ARG A 369 28.82 4.59 -29.73
C ARG A 369 27.39 4.83 -30.14
N GLY A 370 27.19 5.67 -31.12
CA GLY A 370 25.90 5.86 -31.77
C GLY A 370 25.87 5.19 -33.16
N TYR A 371 24.71 4.83 -33.60
CA TYR A 371 24.46 4.13 -34.87
C TYR A 371 23.35 4.84 -35.64
N HIS A 372 23.36 4.73 -36.93
CA HIS A 372 22.23 5.07 -37.81
C HIS A 372 21.19 3.94 -37.76
N GLU A 373 20.01 4.19 -38.28
CA GLU A 373 18.89 3.22 -38.27
C GLU A 373 19.19 1.97 -39.09
N ASP A 374 20.08 2.04 -40.08
CA ASP A 374 20.60 0.90 -40.86
C ASP A 374 21.65 0.06 -40.11
N GLY A 375 22.06 0.49 -38.92
CA GLY A 375 23.06 -0.16 -38.08
C GLY A 375 24.51 0.28 -38.35
N SER A 376 24.76 1.18 -39.31
CA SER A 376 26.09 1.79 -39.53
C SER A 376 26.45 2.74 -38.39
N LYS A 377 27.76 2.90 -38.10
CA LYS A 377 28.18 3.82 -37.01
C LYS A 377 27.87 5.28 -37.39
N SER A 378 27.30 6.03 -36.45
CA SER A 378 27.06 7.49 -36.60
C SER A 378 28.02 8.31 -35.77
N LYS A 379 28.46 7.85 -34.59
CA LYS A 379 29.41 8.57 -33.73
C LYS A 379 30.15 7.65 -32.76
N GLU A 380 31.33 8.06 -32.35
CA GLU A 380 32.10 7.52 -31.22
C GLU A 380 32.54 8.69 -30.33
N THR A 381 32.24 8.59 -29.03
CA THR A 381 32.56 9.69 -28.09
C THR A 381 33.16 9.08 -26.83
N PRO A 382 34.43 9.37 -26.51
CA PRO A 382 35.03 8.89 -25.28
C PRO A 382 34.61 9.75 -24.08
N TYR A 383 34.30 9.06 -22.97
CA TYR A 383 33.91 9.67 -21.70
C TYR A 383 34.78 9.15 -20.54
N LEU A 384 35.08 10.06 -19.62
CA LEU A 384 35.72 9.77 -18.36
C LEU A 384 34.91 10.45 -17.25
N GLU A 385 34.36 9.64 -16.32
CA GLU A 385 33.56 10.11 -15.19
C GLU A 385 32.42 11.10 -15.56
N GLY A 386 31.71 10.82 -16.64
CA GLY A 386 30.56 11.63 -17.11
C GLY A 386 30.96 12.81 -18.00
N LYS A 387 32.25 13.06 -18.23
CA LYS A 387 32.75 14.14 -19.10
C LYS A 387 33.34 13.59 -20.38
N ARG A 388 33.12 14.26 -21.51
CA ARG A 388 33.81 13.95 -22.78
C ARG A 388 35.30 14.16 -22.59
N GLN A 389 36.09 13.14 -22.95
CA GLN A 389 37.56 13.17 -22.79
C GLN A 389 38.22 12.42 -23.94
N GLY A 390 38.94 13.12 -24.84
CA GLY A 390 39.55 12.55 -26.05
C GLY A 390 38.83 12.99 -27.30
N VAL A 391 38.95 12.30 -28.41
CA VAL A 391 38.44 12.70 -29.72
C VAL A 391 37.08 12.06 -29.97
N MET A 392 36.03 12.90 -30.12
CA MET A 392 34.76 12.48 -30.68
C MET A 392 34.84 12.39 -32.19
N ILE A 393 34.41 11.24 -32.73
CA ILE A 393 34.35 11.01 -34.19
C ILE A 393 32.90 10.84 -34.59
N LYS A 394 32.51 11.56 -35.68
CA LYS A 394 31.23 11.33 -36.35
C LYS A 394 31.44 10.71 -37.72
N TYR A 395 30.47 9.98 -38.19
CA TYR A 395 30.48 9.27 -39.46
C TYR A 395 29.26 9.63 -40.30
N TYR A 396 29.42 9.58 -41.60
CA TYR A 396 28.31 9.53 -42.56
C TYR A 396 27.69 8.11 -42.61
N GLU A 397 26.56 7.97 -43.24
CA GLU A 397 25.88 6.65 -43.41
C GLU A 397 26.73 5.65 -44.22
N ASP A 398 27.59 6.11 -45.12
CA ASP A 398 28.53 5.29 -45.89
C ASP A 398 29.74 4.81 -45.09
N GLY A 399 29.78 5.16 -43.77
CA GLY A 399 30.87 4.80 -42.86
C GLY A 399 32.10 5.68 -42.94
N SER A 400 32.17 6.64 -43.88
CA SER A 400 33.28 7.62 -43.95
C SER A 400 33.19 8.62 -42.79
N LYS A 401 34.35 9.12 -42.34
CA LYS A 401 34.38 10.13 -41.24
C LYS A 401 33.77 11.45 -41.72
N SER A 402 32.89 12.03 -40.90
CA SER A 402 32.32 13.38 -41.17
C SER A 402 32.95 14.45 -40.27
N SER A 403 33.40 14.12 -39.05
CA SER A 403 34.17 15.06 -38.23
C SER A 403 34.95 14.35 -37.13
N GLU A 404 36.01 15.02 -36.66
CA GLU A 404 36.77 14.71 -35.45
C GLU A 404 36.83 15.95 -34.58
N THR A 405 36.40 15.84 -33.31
CA THR A 405 36.40 16.96 -32.36
C THR A 405 37.07 16.55 -31.07
N PRO A 406 38.23 17.14 -30.69
CA PRO A 406 38.88 16.80 -29.42
C PRO A 406 38.19 17.51 -28.24
N TYR A 407 38.05 16.74 -27.12
CA TYR A 407 37.45 17.23 -25.88
C TYR A 407 38.40 17.02 -24.70
N VAL A 408 38.43 18.00 -23.80
CA VAL A 408 39.11 17.92 -22.50
C VAL A 408 38.10 18.41 -21.45
N ASP A 409 37.88 17.62 -20.40
CA ASP A 409 36.94 17.94 -19.32
C ASP A 409 35.52 18.37 -19.79
N GLY A 410 35.02 17.75 -20.86
CA GLY A 410 33.71 18.06 -21.46
C GLY A 410 33.65 19.19 -22.44
N ASN A 411 34.74 19.96 -22.59
CA ASN A 411 34.85 21.13 -23.49
C ASN A 411 35.64 20.78 -24.75
N ALA A 412 35.20 21.28 -25.90
CA ALA A 412 36.01 21.21 -27.11
C ALA A 412 37.34 21.95 -26.89
N ASN A 413 38.47 21.29 -27.14
CA ASN A 413 39.79 21.84 -26.90
C ASN A 413 40.79 21.19 -27.86
N GLY A 414 41.31 21.94 -28.80
CA GLY A 414 42.13 21.49 -29.92
C GLY A 414 41.46 21.75 -31.25
N THR A 415 41.91 21.05 -32.30
CA THR A 415 41.45 21.26 -33.67
C THR A 415 40.32 20.28 -34.02
N GLU A 416 39.09 20.77 -34.21
CA GLU A 416 38.04 20.06 -34.89
C GLU A 416 38.30 19.99 -36.37
N ILE A 417 38.17 18.82 -36.99
CA ILE A 417 38.29 18.62 -38.43
C ILE A 417 36.96 18.12 -38.97
N LYS A 418 36.43 18.75 -39.99
CA LYS A 418 35.31 18.30 -40.79
C LYS A 418 35.78 17.76 -42.12
N TYR A 419 35.17 16.68 -42.55
CA TYR A 419 35.46 15.99 -43.78
C TYR A 419 34.25 15.95 -44.72
N ARG A 420 34.51 15.95 -46.01
CA ARG A 420 33.53 15.62 -47.03
C ARG A 420 33.38 14.11 -47.15
N ARG A 421 32.32 13.64 -47.80
CA ARG A 421 32.09 12.19 -48.04
C ARG A 421 33.26 11.51 -48.78
N ASN A 422 33.99 12.22 -49.66
CA ASN A 422 35.15 11.70 -50.35
C ASN A 422 36.45 11.64 -49.48
N GLY A 423 36.32 11.94 -48.16
CA GLY A 423 37.39 11.90 -47.18
C GLY A 423 38.30 13.15 -47.20
N SER A 424 38.13 14.12 -48.14
CA SER A 424 38.91 15.35 -48.15
C SER A 424 38.48 16.26 -46.99
N LYS A 425 39.46 17.01 -46.44
CA LYS A 425 39.15 18.02 -45.40
C LYS A 425 38.25 19.11 -46.00
N GLU A 426 37.22 19.48 -45.25
CA GLU A 426 36.35 20.61 -45.58
C GLU A 426 36.70 21.83 -44.75
N MET A 427 36.94 21.62 -43.43
CA MET A 427 37.15 22.71 -42.48
C MET A 427 37.98 22.24 -41.30
N GLU A 428 38.80 23.08 -40.78
CA GLU A 428 39.43 22.97 -39.46
C GLU A 428 38.96 24.12 -38.57
N THR A 429 38.59 23.83 -37.32
CA THR A 429 38.25 24.85 -36.33
C THR A 429 39.08 24.64 -35.07
N VAL A 430 39.80 25.63 -34.63
CA VAL A 430 40.61 25.59 -33.41
C VAL A 430 39.78 26.09 -32.24
N TYR A 431 39.69 25.24 -31.20
CA TYR A 431 39.06 25.57 -29.92
C TYR A 431 40.06 25.59 -28.77
N VAL A 432 39.92 26.56 -27.89
CA VAL A 432 40.59 26.59 -26.58
C VAL A 432 39.54 26.73 -25.50
N LYS A 433 39.37 25.70 -24.65
CA LYS A 433 38.31 25.65 -23.61
C LYS A 433 36.93 26.06 -24.16
N HIS A 434 36.50 25.43 -25.26
CA HIS A 434 35.25 25.68 -25.97
C HIS A 434 35.15 27.03 -26.70
N SER A 435 36.16 27.88 -26.58
CA SER A 435 36.22 29.18 -27.26
C SER A 435 36.85 28.99 -28.62
N LYS A 436 36.15 29.40 -29.67
CA LYS A 436 36.63 29.34 -31.06
C LYS A 436 37.72 30.38 -31.28
N GLN A 437 38.84 29.92 -31.85
CA GLN A 437 40.00 30.77 -32.12
C GLN A 437 40.20 31.06 -33.61
N SER A 438 40.02 30.05 -34.45
CA SER A 438 40.16 30.19 -35.89
C SER A 438 39.35 29.13 -36.64
N GLU A 439 39.03 29.41 -37.90
CA GLU A 439 38.55 28.46 -38.90
C GLU A 439 39.41 28.55 -40.15
N VAL A 440 39.70 27.37 -40.73
CA VAL A 440 40.31 27.22 -42.04
C VAL A 440 39.43 26.36 -42.91
N TRP A 441 39.04 26.87 -44.04
CA TRP A 441 38.22 26.19 -45.04
C TRP A 441 39.06 25.71 -46.21
N TYR A 442 38.77 24.52 -46.71
CA TYR A 442 39.51 23.89 -47.79
C TYR A 442 38.60 23.62 -49.00
N ARG A 443 39.18 23.70 -50.19
CA ARG A 443 38.52 23.22 -51.43
C ARG A 443 38.58 21.69 -51.51
N GLU A 444 37.91 21.12 -52.48
CA GLU A 444 37.93 19.67 -52.69
C GLU A 444 39.31 19.12 -53.09
N ASP A 445 40.12 19.94 -53.74
CA ASP A 445 41.52 19.63 -54.13
C ASP A 445 42.51 19.71 -52.96
N GLY A 446 42.01 20.04 -51.74
CA GLY A 446 42.79 20.18 -50.52
C GLY A 446 43.49 21.55 -50.37
N SER A 447 43.38 22.47 -51.33
CA SER A 447 43.94 23.80 -51.22
C SER A 447 43.14 24.66 -50.22
N LYS A 448 43.81 25.54 -49.47
CA LYS A 448 43.13 26.50 -48.58
C LYS A 448 42.26 27.43 -49.41
N TRP A 449 41.01 27.64 -48.93
CA TRP A 449 40.08 28.57 -49.50
C TRP A 449 39.98 29.86 -48.71
N LYS A 450 39.84 29.72 -47.36
CA LYS A 450 39.61 30.84 -46.48
C LYS A 450 40.14 30.55 -45.07
N GLU A 451 40.67 31.54 -44.39
CA GLU A 451 41.09 31.50 -43.01
C GLU A 451 40.46 32.66 -42.24
N MET A 452 39.79 32.33 -41.12
CA MET A 452 39.00 33.28 -40.34
C MET A 452 39.41 33.21 -38.87
N PRO A 453 39.95 34.30 -38.32
CA PRO A 453 40.28 34.37 -36.91
C PRO A 453 39.08 34.76 -36.05
N TYR A 454 39.03 34.22 -34.83
CA TYR A 454 37.95 34.47 -33.86
C TYR A 454 38.53 34.83 -32.49
N LYS A 455 37.76 35.62 -31.73
CA LYS A 455 37.93 35.79 -30.30
C LYS A 455 36.62 35.33 -29.64
N GLY A 456 36.62 34.11 -29.09
CA GLY A 456 35.40 33.45 -28.72
C GLY A 456 34.61 32.96 -29.93
N HIS A 457 33.36 33.37 -30.08
CA HIS A 457 32.55 33.01 -31.24
C HIS A 457 32.36 34.18 -32.24
N VAL A 458 33.14 35.24 -32.08
CA VAL A 458 33.03 36.49 -32.86
C VAL A 458 34.29 36.67 -33.69
N LEU A 459 34.12 37.01 -34.98
CA LEU A 459 35.22 37.33 -35.88
C LEU A 459 36.06 38.49 -35.31
N HIS A 460 37.36 38.26 -35.18
CA HIS A 460 38.28 39.24 -34.65
C HIS A 460 39.70 38.95 -35.15
N GLY A 461 40.30 39.88 -35.87
CA GLY A 461 41.57 39.71 -36.57
C GLY A 461 41.37 39.78 -38.07
N THR A 462 42.39 39.48 -38.88
CA THR A 462 42.33 39.55 -40.33
C THR A 462 41.90 38.23 -40.94
N ALA A 463 40.70 38.18 -41.55
CA ALA A 463 40.28 37.06 -42.39
C ALA A 463 40.98 37.11 -43.74
N VAL A 464 41.46 35.95 -44.21
CA VAL A 464 42.21 35.84 -45.48
C VAL A 464 41.49 34.83 -46.38
N SER A 465 41.22 35.20 -47.61
CA SER A 465 40.85 34.25 -48.68
C SER A 465 42.01 34.01 -49.63
N TYR A 466 42.01 32.85 -50.28
CA TYR A 466 43.14 32.43 -51.14
C TYR A 466 42.66 32.07 -52.54
N HIS A 467 43.51 32.38 -53.58
CA HIS A 467 43.37 31.81 -54.90
C HIS A 467 43.63 30.29 -54.91
N LYS A 468 43.39 29.65 -56.03
CA LYS A 468 43.53 28.17 -56.14
C LYS A 468 44.99 27.69 -56.07
N ASP A 469 45.91 28.56 -56.49
CA ASP A 469 47.36 28.35 -56.42
C ASP A 469 47.97 28.59 -55.03
N GLY A 470 47.12 28.98 -54.02
CA GLY A 470 47.48 29.24 -52.64
C GLY A 470 47.97 30.67 -52.38
N SER A 471 48.01 31.55 -53.36
CA SER A 471 48.30 32.99 -53.20
C SER A 471 47.11 33.70 -52.51
N LYS A 472 47.36 34.74 -51.72
CA LYS A 472 46.33 35.56 -51.10
C LYS A 472 45.42 36.17 -52.13
N LYS A 473 44.11 36.09 -51.95
CA LYS A 473 43.10 36.72 -52.80
C LYS A 473 42.53 37.97 -52.16
N GLU A 474 42.29 37.96 -50.84
CA GLU A 474 41.68 39.05 -50.11
C GLU A 474 42.06 38.99 -48.64
N GLU A 475 42.29 40.14 -48.02
CA GLU A 475 42.43 40.34 -46.58
C GLU A 475 41.35 41.29 -46.10
N THR A 476 40.57 40.85 -45.05
CA THR A 476 39.55 41.70 -44.50
C THR A 476 39.74 41.75 -42.97
N PRO A 477 40.02 42.93 -42.39
CA PRO A 477 40.19 43.10 -40.96
C PRO A 477 38.85 43.17 -40.23
N TRP A 478 38.72 42.43 -39.14
CA TRP A 478 37.49 42.30 -38.30
C TRP A 478 37.77 42.67 -36.85
N VAL A 479 36.89 43.46 -36.23
CA VAL A 479 36.90 43.75 -34.80
C VAL A 479 35.47 43.53 -34.27
N ASN A 480 35.32 42.62 -33.33
CA ASN A 480 34.03 42.29 -32.69
C ASN A 480 32.90 42.05 -33.72
N GLY A 481 33.18 41.27 -34.76
CA GLY A 481 32.20 40.86 -35.77
C GLY A 481 31.86 41.91 -36.83
N LYS A 482 32.55 43.03 -36.82
CA LYS A 482 32.42 44.13 -37.85
C LYS A 482 33.69 44.30 -38.57
N ILE A 483 33.63 44.63 -39.88
CA ILE A 483 34.79 45.03 -40.65
C ILE A 483 35.30 46.31 -40.02
N ASN A 484 36.59 46.33 -39.74
CA ASN A 484 37.26 47.48 -39.14
C ASN A 484 38.65 47.63 -39.72
N GLY A 485 38.80 48.50 -40.71
CA GLY A 485 40.04 48.76 -41.46
C GLY A 485 39.84 48.48 -42.95
N MET A 486 40.94 48.59 -43.68
CA MET A 486 40.95 48.52 -45.12
C MET A 486 40.94 47.10 -45.64
N GLN A 487 40.02 46.77 -46.54
CA GLN A 487 40.00 45.49 -47.27
C GLN A 487 41.00 45.60 -48.44
N ILE A 488 41.81 44.54 -48.57
CA ILE A 488 42.85 44.52 -49.61
C ILE A 488 42.62 43.31 -50.50
N GLY A 489 42.38 43.53 -51.79
CA GLY A 489 42.31 42.47 -52.81
C GLY A 489 43.63 42.31 -53.54
N TYR A 490 43.96 41.06 -53.90
CA TYR A 490 45.19 40.67 -54.59
C TYR A 490 44.89 39.89 -55.87
N ARG A 491 45.71 40.06 -56.89
CA ARG A 491 45.73 39.17 -58.09
C ARG A 491 46.54 37.93 -57.81
N GLU A 492 46.46 36.95 -58.68
CA GLU A 492 47.20 35.68 -58.55
C GLU A 492 48.72 35.89 -58.56
N ASP A 493 49.20 36.95 -59.22
CA ASP A 493 50.63 37.32 -59.22
C ASP A 493 51.12 38.05 -57.92
N GLY A 494 50.19 38.15 -56.91
CA GLY A 494 50.45 38.78 -55.61
C GLY A 494 50.39 40.31 -55.61
N SER A 495 50.14 40.96 -56.76
CA SER A 495 49.95 42.39 -56.81
C SER A 495 48.65 42.87 -56.24
N LYS A 496 48.59 44.02 -55.54
CA LYS A 496 47.35 44.58 -55.04
C LYS A 496 46.42 44.97 -56.20
N ALA A 497 45.16 44.50 -56.11
CA ALA A 497 44.15 44.79 -57.12
C ALA A 497 43.17 45.89 -56.68
N MET A 498 42.89 46.01 -55.35
CA MET A 498 41.88 46.88 -54.78
C MET A 498 42.17 47.16 -53.31
N GLU A 499 41.93 48.39 -52.85
CA GLU A 499 41.87 48.76 -51.42
C GLU A 499 40.56 49.53 -51.21
N THR A 500 39.69 49.03 -50.27
CA THR A 500 38.41 49.69 -49.92
C THR A 500 38.22 49.85 -48.43
#